data_74ddfcbc3431ee37aa061ff2edb90662
#
_entry.id   74ddfcbc3431ee37aa061ff2edb90662
#
_cell.length_a   1.000
_cell.length_b   1.000
_cell.length_c   1.000
_cell.angle_alpha   90.00
_cell.angle_beta   90.00
_cell.angle_gamma   90.00
#
_symmetry.space_group_name_H-M   'P 1'
#
loop_
_entity.id
_entity.type
_entity.pdbx_description
1 polymer ?
#
loop_
_entity_poly.entity_id
_entity_poly.type
_entity_poly.pdbx_seq_one_letter_code
_entity_poly.pdbx_strand_id
1 'polypeptide(L)'
;MIIIGIGVTSVFHIPIIDALLFGAILAATDPVAVGVIFKKFPIPYKLNTIIEGESLFNDATGVISFNVVKGIIFSGVAFSFLDTSIPFIWAMVGAIALGTGIGWIGGIILNKWKADEYIDFTFSLGLAIGGYIIADHYLHVSGVVTTLFTAILIITKHR
;
A
#
# COMPACT_ATOMS: atom_id res chain seq x y z
N MET A 1 -3.87 -14.26 -0.39
CA MET A 1 -3.96 -14.41 -1.86
C MET A 1 -3.90 -15.87 -2.31
N ILE A 2 -2.79 -16.60 -2.13
CA ILE A 2 -2.59 -17.97 -2.68
C ILE A 2 -3.64 -18.96 -2.16
N ILE A 3 -3.86 -19.02 -0.86
CA ILE A 3 -4.83 -19.95 -0.25
C ILE A 3 -6.25 -19.71 -0.78
N ILE A 4 -6.64 -18.43 -0.87
CA ILE A 4 -7.96 -18.05 -1.41
C ILE A 4 -8.04 -18.44 -2.89
N GLY A 5 -7.00 -18.17 -3.70
CA GLY A 5 -6.94 -18.54 -5.10
C GLY A 5 -7.10 -20.05 -5.33
N ILE A 6 -6.37 -20.87 -4.56
CA ILE A 6 -6.49 -22.34 -4.62
C ILE A 6 -7.91 -22.78 -4.24
N GLY A 7 -8.48 -22.23 -3.18
CA GLY A 7 -9.85 -22.54 -2.74
C GLY A 7 -10.88 -22.21 -3.82
N VAL A 8 -10.78 -21.01 -4.42
CA VAL A 8 -11.68 -20.57 -5.49
C VAL A 8 -11.57 -21.46 -6.74
N THR A 9 -10.33 -21.79 -7.17
CA THR A 9 -10.12 -22.71 -8.28
C THR A 9 -10.75 -24.08 -7.99
N SER A 10 -10.59 -24.60 -6.80
CA SER A 10 -11.10 -25.91 -6.42
C SER A 10 -12.62 -25.98 -6.39
N VAL A 11 -13.29 -24.89 -5.99
CA VAL A 11 -14.76 -24.83 -5.87
C VAL A 11 -15.43 -24.47 -7.19
N PHE A 12 -14.89 -23.45 -7.89
CA PHE A 12 -15.53 -22.90 -9.09
C PHE A 12 -14.94 -23.37 -10.40
N HIS A 13 -13.86 -24.17 -10.38
CA HIS A 13 -13.19 -24.74 -11.57
C HIS A 13 -12.73 -23.66 -12.58
N ILE A 14 -12.41 -22.45 -12.12
CA ILE A 14 -11.86 -21.38 -12.94
C ILE A 14 -10.33 -21.47 -13.01
N PRO A 15 -9.69 -20.89 -14.03
CA PRO A 15 -8.24 -20.85 -14.15
C PRO A 15 -7.58 -20.28 -12.90
N ILE A 16 -6.48 -20.92 -12.46
CA ILE A 16 -5.78 -20.52 -11.23
C ILE A 16 -5.35 -19.04 -11.25
N ILE A 17 -5.03 -18.51 -12.42
CA ILE A 17 -4.57 -17.14 -12.57
C ILE A 17 -5.68 -16.12 -12.28
N ASP A 18 -6.91 -16.41 -12.73
CA ASP A 18 -8.09 -15.58 -12.44
C ASP A 18 -8.48 -15.69 -10.96
N ALA A 19 -8.37 -16.89 -10.41
CA ALA A 19 -8.60 -17.15 -8.99
C ALA A 19 -7.57 -16.44 -8.10
N LEU A 20 -6.31 -16.31 -8.54
CA LEU A 20 -5.30 -15.53 -7.84
C LEU A 20 -5.58 -14.03 -7.87
N LEU A 21 -6.13 -13.52 -8.98
CA LEU A 21 -6.56 -12.13 -9.07
C LEU A 21 -7.66 -11.83 -8.05
N PHE A 22 -8.67 -12.69 -7.98
CA PHE A 22 -9.73 -12.61 -6.98
C PHE A 22 -9.16 -12.74 -5.55
N GLY A 23 -8.22 -13.66 -5.35
CA GLY A 23 -7.54 -13.84 -4.08
C GLY A 23 -6.69 -12.62 -3.66
N ALA A 24 -6.15 -11.86 -4.61
CA ALA A 24 -5.42 -10.62 -4.32
C ALA A 24 -6.36 -9.52 -3.81
N ILE A 25 -7.55 -9.38 -4.42
CA ILE A 25 -8.58 -8.42 -3.98
C ILE A 25 -9.05 -8.75 -2.56
N LEU A 26 -9.34 -10.02 -2.28
CA LEU A 26 -9.83 -10.45 -0.98
C LEU A 26 -8.75 -10.55 0.11
N ALA A 27 -7.47 -10.43 -0.26
CA ALA A 27 -6.38 -10.45 0.71
C ALA A 27 -6.25 -9.13 1.47
N ALA A 28 -6.73 -8.03 0.91
CA ALA A 28 -6.82 -6.74 1.59
C ALA A 28 -7.84 -6.84 2.74
N THR A 29 -7.43 -6.46 3.95
CA THR A 29 -8.26 -6.53 5.17
C THR A 29 -8.45 -5.15 5.75
N ASP A 30 -9.70 -4.75 5.99
CA ASP A 30 -10.03 -3.46 6.60
C ASP A 30 -10.15 -3.62 8.13
N PRO A 31 -9.35 -2.89 8.94
CA PRO A 31 -9.39 -2.94 10.40
C PRO A 31 -10.52 -2.10 10.99
N VAL A 32 -11.35 -1.41 10.20
CA VAL A 32 -12.38 -0.49 10.70
C VAL A 32 -13.33 -1.18 11.67
N ALA A 33 -13.78 -2.39 11.37
CA ALA A 33 -14.66 -3.15 12.26
C ALA A 33 -13.98 -3.46 13.60
N VAL A 34 -12.72 -3.85 13.57
CA VAL A 34 -11.90 -4.11 14.76
C VAL A 34 -11.66 -2.82 15.54
N GLY A 35 -11.34 -1.72 14.84
CA GLY A 35 -11.14 -0.40 15.43
C GLY A 35 -12.37 0.13 16.17
N VAL A 36 -13.59 -0.12 15.65
CA VAL A 36 -14.86 0.22 16.35
C VAL A 36 -15.02 -0.58 17.63
N ILE A 37 -14.70 -1.86 17.63
CA ILE A 37 -14.72 -2.71 18.83
C ILE A 37 -13.71 -2.20 19.85
N PHE A 38 -12.50 -1.84 19.39
CA PHE A 38 -11.41 -1.36 20.23
C PHE A 38 -11.73 -0.02 20.92
N LYS A 39 -12.55 0.84 20.32
CA LYS A 39 -13.02 2.07 20.97
C LYS A 39 -13.94 1.80 22.18
N LYS A 40 -14.53 0.60 22.27
CA LYS A 40 -15.39 0.21 23.39
C LYS A 40 -14.65 -0.45 24.55
N PHE A 41 -13.40 -0.88 24.32
CA PHE A 41 -12.58 -1.57 25.31
C PHE A 41 -11.24 -0.85 25.47
N PRO A 42 -10.70 -0.74 26.71
CA PRO A 42 -9.40 -0.13 26.95
C PRO A 42 -8.29 -1.05 26.42
N ILE A 43 -7.86 -0.80 25.20
CA ILE A 43 -6.79 -1.58 24.55
C ILE A 43 -5.48 -0.81 24.62
N PRO A 44 -4.35 -1.49 24.82
CA PRO A 44 -3.04 -0.87 24.76
C PRO A 44 -2.83 -0.20 23.38
N TYR A 45 -2.39 1.07 23.37
CA TYR A 45 -2.09 1.82 22.14
C TYR A 45 -1.21 1.05 21.15
N LYS A 46 -0.22 0.31 21.67
CA LYS A 46 0.68 -0.52 20.87
C LYS A 46 -0.06 -1.56 20.02
N LEU A 47 -1.10 -2.18 20.56
CA LEU A 47 -1.88 -3.19 19.84
C LEU A 47 -2.68 -2.56 18.70
N ASN A 48 -3.31 -1.41 18.96
CA ASN A 48 -4.02 -0.66 17.93
C ASN A 48 -3.10 -0.29 16.77
N THR A 49 -1.91 0.27 17.07
CA THR A 49 -0.91 0.65 16.07
C THR A 49 -0.42 -0.54 15.23
N ILE A 50 -0.26 -1.72 15.87
CA ILE A 50 0.17 -2.93 15.14
C ILE A 50 -0.90 -3.37 14.15
N ILE A 51 -2.17 -3.38 14.55
CA ILE A 51 -3.27 -3.83 13.70
C ILE A 51 -3.53 -2.85 12.55
N GLU A 52 -3.50 -1.54 12.83
CA GLU A 52 -3.59 -0.53 11.78
C GLU A 52 -2.41 -0.62 10.80
N GLY A 53 -1.19 -0.79 11.31
CA GLY A 53 0.00 -0.96 10.48
C GLY A 53 -0.02 -2.24 9.64
N GLU A 54 -0.46 -3.35 10.21
CA GLU A 54 -0.60 -4.63 9.49
C GLU A 54 -1.58 -4.47 8.32
N SER A 55 -2.74 -3.85 8.55
CA SER A 55 -3.73 -3.64 7.51
C SER A 55 -3.19 -2.76 6.37
N LEU A 56 -2.52 -1.65 6.68
CA LEU A 56 -1.92 -0.78 5.67
C LEU A 56 -0.91 -1.51 4.78
N PHE A 57 -0.06 -2.38 5.38
CA PHE A 57 0.89 -3.19 4.61
C PHE A 57 0.18 -4.29 3.80
N ASN A 58 -0.87 -4.87 4.34
CA ASN A 58 -1.67 -5.89 3.67
C ASN A 58 -2.36 -5.32 2.43
N ASP A 59 -2.97 -4.14 2.54
CA ASP A 59 -3.59 -3.42 1.43
C ASP A 59 -2.56 -3.08 0.34
N ALA A 60 -1.40 -2.56 0.74
CA ALA A 60 -0.32 -2.23 -0.17
C ALA A 60 0.18 -3.47 -0.94
N THR A 61 0.41 -4.59 -0.24
CA THR A 61 0.84 -5.85 -0.89
C THR A 61 -0.27 -6.47 -1.73
N GLY A 62 -1.52 -6.31 -1.34
CA GLY A 62 -2.70 -6.73 -2.11
C GLY A 62 -2.77 -6.02 -3.47
N VAL A 63 -2.65 -4.70 -3.48
CA VAL A 63 -2.65 -3.88 -4.72
C VAL A 63 -1.48 -4.25 -5.64
N ILE A 64 -0.27 -4.40 -5.09
CA ILE A 64 0.89 -4.81 -5.91
C ILE A 64 0.68 -6.20 -6.49
N SER A 65 0.23 -7.16 -5.68
CA SER A 65 -0.04 -8.52 -6.13
C SER A 65 -1.11 -8.55 -7.24
N PHE A 66 -2.17 -7.77 -7.08
CA PHE A 66 -3.21 -7.60 -8.09
C PHE A 66 -2.63 -7.08 -9.42
N ASN A 67 -1.83 -6.02 -9.38
CA ASN A 67 -1.25 -5.42 -10.57
C ASN A 67 -0.28 -6.38 -11.28
N VAL A 68 0.50 -7.17 -10.54
CA VAL A 68 1.39 -8.17 -11.09
C VAL A 68 0.60 -9.29 -11.77
N VAL A 69 -0.41 -9.87 -11.13
CA VAL A 69 -1.24 -10.93 -11.71
C VAL A 69 -2.02 -10.41 -12.93
N LYS A 70 -2.57 -9.20 -12.83
CA LYS A 70 -3.20 -8.50 -13.95
C LYS A 70 -2.25 -8.38 -15.13
N GLY A 71 -1.01 -7.94 -14.91
CA GLY A 71 0.03 -7.83 -15.93
C GLY A 71 0.29 -9.15 -16.66
N ILE A 72 0.35 -10.27 -15.94
CA ILE A 72 0.52 -11.61 -16.52
C ILE A 72 -0.67 -11.97 -17.42
N ILE A 73 -1.90 -11.72 -16.98
CA ILE A 73 -3.11 -12.01 -17.77
C ILE A 73 -3.09 -11.22 -19.08
N PHE A 74 -2.80 -9.93 -19.03
CA PHE A 74 -2.85 -9.06 -20.21
C PHE A 74 -1.66 -9.23 -21.16
N SER A 75 -0.49 -9.66 -20.66
CA SER A 75 0.69 -9.91 -21.50
C SER A 75 0.61 -11.23 -22.27
N GLY A 76 -0.26 -12.15 -21.85
CA GLY A 76 -0.36 -13.49 -22.45
C GLY A 76 0.90 -14.36 -22.27
N VAL A 77 1.86 -13.91 -21.46
CA VAL A 77 3.09 -14.65 -21.18
C VAL A 77 2.82 -15.70 -20.11
N ALA A 78 3.39 -16.90 -20.28
CA ALA A 78 3.29 -17.94 -19.26
C ALA A 78 3.87 -17.46 -17.93
N PHE A 79 3.25 -17.86 -16.82
CA PHE A 79 3.72 -17.51 -15.50
C PHE A 79 5.17 -17.96 -15.28
N SER A 80 6.04 -17.00 -15.03
CA SER A 80 7.43 -17.23 -14.61
C SER A 80 7.63 -16.59 -13.25
N PHE A 81 8.21 -17.34 -12.32
CA PHE A 81 8.47 -16.83 -10.97
C PHE A 81 9.42 -15.62 -10.99
N LEU A 82 10.45 -15.66 -11.82
CA LEU A 82 11.42 -14.55 -11.94
C LEU A 82 10.77 -13.32 -12.56
N ASP A 83 10.03 -13.49 -13.66
CA ASP A 83 9.38 -12.37 -14.36
C ASP A 83 8.28 -11.71 -13.50
N THR A 84 7.75 -12.44 -12.53
CA THR A 84 6.74 -11.94 -11.58
C THR A 84 7.39 -11.27 -10.37
N SER A 85 8.50 -11.83 -9.87
CA SER A 85 9.15 -11.33 -8.65
C SER A 85 9.87 -10.00 -8.87
N ILE A 86 10.50 -9.81 -10.03
CA ILE A 86 11.26 -8.57 -10.34
C ILE A 86 10.34 -7.34 -10.35
N PRO A 87 9.21 -7.31 -11.09
CA PRO A 87 8.27 -6.18 -11.04
C PRO A 87 7.69 -5.94 -9.64
N PHE A 88 7.42 -7.01 -8.88
CA PHE A 88 6.92 -6.89 -7.51
C PHE A 88 7.94 -6.20 -6.60
N ILE A 89 9.20 -6.65 -6.63
CA ILE A 89 10.28 -6.04 -5.84
C ILE A 89 10.52 -4.60 -6.28
N TRP A 90 10.53 -4.33 -7.58
CA TRP A 90 10.65 -2.97 -8.10
C TRP A 90 9.53 -2.05 -7.62
N ALA A 91 8.27 -2.51 -7.71
CA ALA A 91 7.11 -1.75 -7.26
C ALA A 91 7.16 -1.45 -5.76
N MET A 92 7.66 -2.37 -4.94
CA MET A 92 7.77 -2.21 -3.49
C MET A 92 8.94 -1.31 -3.10
N VAL A 93 10.16 -1.67 -3.52
CA VAL A 93 11.39 -0.96 -3.14
C VAL A 93 11.42 0.45 -3.72
N GLY A 94 11.03 0.61 -4.99
CA GLY A 94 10.94 1.91 -5.64
C GLY A 94 9.93 2.83 -4.94
N ALA A 95 8.78 2.30 -4.55
CA ALA A 95 7.77 3.06 -3.82
C ALA A 95 8.25 3.49 -2.42
N ILE A 96 8.94 2.62 -1.68
CA ILE A 96 9.54 2.94 -0.38
C ILE A 96 10.58 4.06 -0.54
N ALA A 97 11.48 3.94 -1.51
CA ALA A 97 12.52 4.94 -1.77
C ALA A 97 11.91 6.30 -2.15
N LEU A 98 10.93 6.29 -3.06
CA LEU A 98 10.24 7.51 -3.49
C LEU A 98 9.46 8.15 -2.35
N GLY A 99 8.66 7.36 -1.61
CA GLY A 99 7.85 7.85 -0.50
C GLY A 99 8.69 8.42 0.64
N THR A 100 9.81 7.75 0.97
CA THR A 100 10.76 8.27 1.96
C THR A 100 11.42 9.55 1.50
N GLY A 101 11.78 9.68 0.24
CA GLY A 101 12.35 10.91 -0.34
C GLY A 101 11.37 12.09 -0.27
N ILE A 102 10.13 11.89 -0.76
CA ILE A 102 9.07 12.91 -0.73
C ILE A 102 8.74 13.30 0.70
N GLY A 103 8.54 12.32 1.59
CA GLY A 103 8.21 12.56 2.99
C GLY A 103 9.31 13.26 3.76
N TRP A 104 10.58 12.94 3.47
CA TRP A 104 11.73 13.61 4.08
C TRP A 104 11.82 15.09 3.67
N ILE A 105 11.69 15.38 2.37
CA ILE A 105 11.68 16.75 1.85
C ILE A 105 10.46 17.52 2.40
N GLY A 106 9.28 16.91 2.35
CA GLY A 106 8.04 17.50 2.86
C GLY A 106 8.13 17.83 4.35
N GLY A 107 8.65 16.92 5.17
CA GLY A 107 8.85 17.15 6.59
C GLY A 107 9.82 18.29 6.89
N ILE A 108 10.88 18.46 6.11
CA ILE A 108 11.81 19.61 6.24
C ILE A 108 11.10 20.92 5.91
N ILE A 109 10.30 20.96 4.85
CA ILE A 109 9.58 22.15 4.42
C ILE A 109 8.58 22.57 5.50
N LEU A 110 7.76 21.64 6.00
CA LEU A 110 6.78 21.90 7.05
C LEU A 110 7.43 22.42 8.33
N ASN A 111 8.52 21.79 8.79
CA ASN A 111 9.25 22.27 9.97
C ASN A 111 9.82 23.70 9.81
N LYS A 112 10.21 24.06 8.59
CA LYS A 112 10.77 25.40 8.32
C LYS A 112 9.69 26.47 8.24
N TRP A 113 8.52 26.13 7.72
CA TRP A 113 7.46 27.13 7.49
C TRP A 113 6.68 27.48 8.75
N LYS A 114 6.64 26.60 9.77
CA LYS A 114 5.85 26.78 11.00
C LYS A 114 4.44 27.33 10.70
N ALA A 115 3.80 26.72 9.72
CA ALA A 115 2.50 27.13 9.23
C ALA A 115 1.38 26.73 10.20
N ASP A 116 0.18 27.24 9.96
CA ASP A 116 -1.00 26.84 10.70
C ASP A 116 -1.36 25.36 10.40
N GLU A 117 -1.99 24.70 11.34
CA GLU A 117 -2.37 23.28 11.27
C GLU A 117 -3.15 22.92 9.99
N TYR A 118 -3.98 23.84 9.49
CA TYR A 118 -4.72 23.68 8.22
C TYR A 118 -3.80 23.65 6.99
N ILE A 119 -2.76 24.47 6.99
CA ILE A 119 -1.77 24.53 5.91
C ILE A 119 -0.94 23.25 5.90
N ASP A 120 -0.51 22.80 7.08
CA ASP A 120 0.24 21.55 7.25
C ASP A 120 -0.55 20.35 6.76
N PHE A 121 -1.84 20.27 7.10
CA PHE A 121 -2.74 19.22 6.62
C PHE A 121 -2.89 19.26 5.09
N THR A 122 -3.20 20.43 4.52
CA THR A 122 -3.41 20.59 3.08
C THR A 122 -2.14 20.27 2.28
N PHE A 123 -0.98 20.73 2.78
CA PHE A 123 0.31 20.46 2.14
C PHE A 123 0.67 18.97 2.21
N SER A 124 0.47 18.32 3.34
CA SER A 124 0.70 16.88 3.52
C SER A 124 -0.19 16.05 2.60
N LEU A 125 -1.47 16.43 2.46
CA LEU A 125 -2.41 15.80 1.55
C LEU A 125 -1.98 15.99 0.08
N GLY A 126 -1.52 17.19 -0.27
CA GLY A 126 -1.00 17.49 -1.61
C GLY A 126 0.24 16.67 -1.95
N LEU A 127 1.16 16.49 -1.00
CA LEU A 127 2.34 15.62 -1.16
C LEU A 127 1.95 14.14 -1.30
N ALA A 128 0.96 13.69 -0.55
CA ALA A 128 0.47 12.31 -0.62
C ALA A 128 -0.15 12.02 -1.99
N ILE A 129 -1.04 12.88 -2.47
CA ILE A 129 -1.69 12.73 -3.78
C ILE A 129 -0.67 12.89 -4.92
N GLY A 130 0.19 13.91 -4.85
CA GLY A 130 1.24 14.12 -5.85
C GLY A 130 2.23 12.96 -5.90
N GLY A 131 2.64 12.45 -4.74
CA GLY A 131 3.48 11.27 -4.62
C GLY A 131 2.84 10.01 -5.21
N TYR A 132 1.55 9.80 -4.95
CA TYR A 132 0.78 8.72 -5.57
C TYR A 132 0.80 8.78 -7.10
N ILE A 133 0.47 9.95 -7.66
CA ILE A 133 0.42 10.15 -9.12
C ILE A 133 1.79 9.93 -9.76
N ILE A 134 2.85 10.48 -9.15
CA ILE A 134 4.22 10.31 -9.65
C ILE A 134 4.63 8.84 -9.62
N ALA A 135 4.35 8.14 -8.53
CA ALA A 135 4.68 6.74 -8.34
C ALA A 135 3.97 5.84 -9.37
N ASP A 136 2.66 5.95 -9.45
CA ASP A 136 1.81 5.05 -10.22
C ASP A 136 1.90 5.34 -11.73
N HIS A 137 1.80 6.62 -12.11
CA HIS A 137 1.71 7.01 -13.52
C HIS A 137 3.07 7.13 -14.23
N TYR A 138 4.07 7.69 -13.57
CA TYR A 138 5.37 7.97 -14.20
C TYR A 138 6.44 6.91 -13.93
N LEU A 139 6.49 6.36 -12.71
CA LEU A 139 7.54 5.41 -12.31
C LEU A 139 7.09 3.96 -12.31
N HIS A 140 5.78 3.71 -12.46
CA HIS A 140 5.18 2.38 -12.40
C HIS A 140 5.55 1.61 -11.12
N VAL A 141 5.62 2.35 -9.99
CA VAL A 141 5.80 1.79 -8.65
C VAL A 141 4.52 1.99 -7.85
N SER A 142 4.38 1.33 -6.70
CA SER A 142 3.14 1.38 -5.92
C SER A 142 2.86 2.76 -5.33
N GLY A 143 1.85 3.47 -5.85
CA GLY A 143 1.39 4.74 -5.30
C GLY A 143 0.93 4.63 -3.85
N VAL A 144 0.29 3.52 -3.48
CA VAL A 144 -0.19 3.27 -2.10
C VAL A 144 0.97 3.20 -1.12
N VAL A 145 2.02 2.41 -1.45
CA VAL A 145 3.22 2.31 -0.61
C VAL A 145 3.95 3.65 -0.54
N THR A 146 4.05 4.37 -1.67
CA THR A 146 4.67 5.71 -1.72
C THR A 146 3.96 6.67 -0.77
N THR A 147 2.64 6.73 -0.81
CA THR A 147 1.83 7.59 0.08
C THR A 147 2.01 7.22 1.54
N LEU A 148 2.01 5.93 1.86
CA LEU A 148 2.23 5.43 3.22
C LEU A 148 3.58 5.90 3.78
N PHE A 149 4.68 5.68 3.05
CA PHE A 149 6.01 6.09 3.51
C PHE A 149 6.18 7.60 3.54
N THR A 150 5.54 8.33 2.62
CA THR A 150 5.48 9.80 2.67
C THR A 150 4.84 10.27 3.97
N ALA A 151 3.69 9.73 4.34
CA ALA A 151 2.99 10.11 5.58
C ALA A 151 3.80 9.77 6.84
N ILE A 152 4.39 8.58 6.93
CA ILE A 152 5.22 8.15 8.06
C ILE A 152 6.39 9.12 8.27
N LEU A 153 7.08 9.52 7.20
CA LEU A 153 8.23 10.41 7.27
C LEU A 153 7.83 11.84 7.65
N ILE A 154 6.72 12.35 7.11
CA ILE A 154 6.20 13.67 7.49
C ILE A 154 5.91 13.70 8.99
N ILE A 155 5.15 12.74 9.51
CA ILE A 155 4.79 12.68 10.94
C ILE A 155 6.04 12.56 11.83
N THR A 156 7.03 11.79 11.40
CA THR A 156 8.27 11.59 12.17
C THR A 156 9.16 12.83 12.21
N LYS A 157 9.15 13.62 11.14
CA LYS A 157 10.00 14.82 11.01
C LYS A 157 9.34 16.11 11.53
N HIS A 158 8.02 16.15 11.57
CA HIS A 158 7.23 17.33 11.97
C HIS A 158 6.98 17.41 13.49
N ARG A 159 7.66 16.62 14.30
CA ARG A 159 7.58 16.66 15.78
C ARG A 159 8.55 17.67 16.40
#